data_1e08f320b42dbcb876ac78a8874715e2
#
_entry.id   1e08f320b42dbcb876ac78a8874715e2
#
_cell.length_a   1.000
_cell.length_b   1.000
_cell.length_c   1.000
_cell.angle_alpha   90.00
_cell.angle_beta   90.00
_cell.angle_gamma   90.00
#
_symmetry.space_group_name_H-M   'P 1'
#
loop_
_entity.id
_entity.type
_entity.pdbx_description
1 polymer ?
#
loop_
_entity_poly.entity_id
_entity_poly.type
_entity_poly.pdbx_seq_one_letter_code
_entity_poly.pdbx_strand_id
1 'polypeptide(L)'
;VDVTFLFAADIHACRMATGLSPNCQEEGETDENLLRHIAELNGITRYKWPTEIAGRATELAGAGMPIATPAGLVIGGDMTDDGGGQVTMPSEGTQLLQFSHRYQQGVGEDRVHFPVYVGLGNHDLDQDGPAPHSDRYRRELRDYVEINHRPGLFFKPPVPADNYDPESDCFSWDWGGLHLVQLHRFGGDKSKGAVDCLTWLKQDLATSAGDGRPIVLFQHYGWDPFSTEDWDPERSTFDEEGSGPQHWWSEADRRALLAAIDGYNVIGVFRGHQHETPMIYRGDGLDLLKPKAAFMGGFAVARITRGFFRRRARGS
;
A
#
# COMPACT_ATOMS: atom_id res chain seq x y z
N VAL A 1 -12.34 -18.49 0.00
CA VAL A 1 -11.13 -17.68 0.24
C VAL A 1 -10.56 -18.02 1.61
N ASP A 2 -9.29 -18.26 1.72
CA ASP A 2 -8.51 -18.25 2.96
C ASP A 2 -7.08 -17.84 2.57
N VAL A 3 -6.80 -16.54 2.66
CA VAL A 3 -5.56 -15.92 2.20
C VAL A 3 -4.97 -15.09 3.32
N THR A 4 -3.72 -15.35 3.66
CA THR A 4 -2.91 -14.52 4.55
C THR A 4 -1.90 -13.73 3.72
N PHE A 5 -1.78 -12.43 3.95
CA PHE A 5 -0.78 -11.57 3.31
C PHE A 5 -0.27 -10.51 4.27
N LEU A 6 0.85 -9.90 3.89
CA LEU A 6 1.45 -8.78 4.59
C LEU A 6 1.21 -7.48 3.82
N PHE A 7 1.02 -6.40 4.55
CA PHE A 7 0.94 -5.06 3.99
C PHE A 7 1.86 -4.11 4.75
N ALA A 8 2.63 -3.33 4.03
CA ALA A 8 3.46 -2.26 4.56
C ALA A 8 3.37 -1.03 3.64
N ALA A 9 3.61 0.13 4.18
CA ALA A 9 3.72 1.38 3.42
C ALA A 9 4.75 2.27 4.09
N ASP A 10 5.10 3.37 3.44
CA ASP A 10 6.00 4.36 4.02
C ASP A 10 7.35 3.72 4.40
N ILE A 11 8.00 3.13 3.42
CA ILE A 11 9.32 2.49 3.58
C ILE A 11 10.41 3.57 3.71
N HIS A 12 10.29 4.65 2.95
CA HIS A 12 11.21 5.77 2.94
C HIS A 12 12.67 5.34 2.85
N ALA A 13 13.00 4.48 1.89
CA ALA A 13 14.39 4.17 1.60
C ALA A 13 15.12 5.46 1.25
N CYS A 14 16.17 5.80 1.99
CA CYS A 14 16.72 7.14 2.00
C CYS A 14 18.25 7.22 1.87
N ARG A 15 18.89 6.11 1.58
CA ARG A 15 20.33 6.05 1.42
C ARG A 15 20.78 6.82 0.18
N MET A 16 21.77 7.67 0.36
CA MET A 16 22.46 8.38 -0.70
C MET A 16 23.89 7.85 -0.85
N ALA A 17 24.57 8.17 -1.95
CA ALA A 17 25.97 7.79 -2.16
C ALA A 17 26.90 8.37 -1.08
N THR A 18 26.56 9.54 -0.53
CA THR A 18 27.32 10.26 0.51
C THR A 18 26.74 10.11 1.91
N GLY A 19 25.82 9.15 2.15
CA GLY A 19 25.19 8.95 3.44
C GLY A 19 23.67 8.86 3.33
N LEU A 20 22.95 9.39 4.32
CA LEU A 20 21.50 9.48 4.33
C LEU A 20 21.01 10.84 3.83
N SER A 21 19.80 10.90 3.29
CA SER A 21 19.16 12.19 3.00
C SER A 21 18.95 12.98 4.31
N PRO A 22 18.85 14.31 4.27
CA PRO A 22 18.60 15.09 5.47
C PRO A 22 17.36 14.66 6.25
N ASN A 23 16.27 14.30 5.57
CA ASN A 23 15.04 13.86 6.19
C ASN A 23 15.22 12.55 6.98
N CYS A 24 16.01 11.62 6.46
CA CYS A 24 16.29 10.36 7.15
C CYS A 24 17.08 10.54 8.44
N GLN A 25 17.90 11.60 8.53
CA GLN A 25 18.64 11.89 9.76
C GLN A 25 17.71 12.33 10.89
N GLU A 26 16.58 12.95 10.57
CA GLU A 26 15.54 13.33 11.55
C GLU A 26 14.75 12.10 12.01
N GLU A 27 14.58 11.12 11.15
CA GLU A 27 13.83 9.89 11.40
C GLU A 27 14.69 8.75 11.98
N GLY A 28 16.01 8.92 12.01
CA GLY A 28 16.98 7.95 12.52
C GLY A 28 17.64 7.08 11.46
N GLU A 29 18.34 6.03 11.90
CA GLU A 29 19.09 5.11 11.02
C GLU A 29 18.14 4.19 10.24
N THR A 30 17.59 4.67 9.17
CA THR A 30 16.52 4.02 8.42
C THR A 30 16.92 2.65 7.87
N ASP A 31 18.17 2.45 7.42
CA ASP A 31 18.59 1.14 6.91
C ASP A 31 18.56 0.05 7.99
N GLU A 32 18.96 0.38 9.22
CA GLU A 32 18.85 -0.54 10.36
C GLU A 32 17.39 -0.83 10.71
N ASN A 33 16.53 0.18 10.66
CA ASN A 33 15.09 -0.01 10.87
C ASN A 33 14.48 -0.91 9.79
N LEU A 34 14.88 -0.73 8.52
CA LEU A 34 14.41 -1.59 7.42
C LEU A 34 14.88 -3.04 7.60
N LEU A 35 16.11 -3.27 8.02
CA LEU A 35 16.61 -4.62 8.30
C LEU A 35 15.84 -5.30 9.45
N ARG A 36 15.54 -4.56 10.54
CA ARG A 36 14.68 -5.07 11.62
C ARG A 36 13.28 -5.38 11.13
N HIS A 37 12.70 -4.50 10.31
CA HIS A 37 11.39 -4.70 9.72
C HIS A 37 11.34 -5.98 8.87
N ILE A 38 12.35 -6.21 8.02
CA ILE A 38 12.48 -7.43 7.20
C ILE A 38 12.61 -8.69 8.06
N ALA A 39 13.39 -8.64 9.13
CA ALA A 39 13.52 -9.76 10.06
C ALA A 39 12.18 -10.15 10.70
N GLU A 40 11.34 -9.17 11.07
CA GLU A 40 10.00 -9.42 11.60
C GLU A 40 9.05 -9.95 10.53
N LEU A 41 9.04 -9.38 9.32
CA LEU A 41 8.25 -9.90 8.19
C LEU A 41 8.59 -11.37 7.90
N ASN A 42 9.86 -11.69 7.75
CA ASN A 42 10.33 -13.06 7.48
C ASN A 42 10.03 -14.03 8.62
N GLY A 43 9.99 -13.50 9.84
CA GLY A 43 9.69 -14.26 11.07
C GLY A 43 8.20 -14.45 11.38
N ILE A 44 7.30 -13.92 10.57
CA ILE A 44 5.87 -13.78 10.93
C ILE A 44 5.19 -15.13 11.26
N THR A 45 5.58 -16.22 10.65
CA THR A 45 5.02 -17.55 10.90
C THR A 45 5.36 -18.11 12.28
N ARG A 46 6.29 -17.48 13.01
CA ARG A 46 6.60 -17.82 14.40
C ARG A 46 5.53 -17.33 15.39
N TYR A 47 4.70 -16.39 14.95
CA TYR A 47 3.65 -15.79 15.75
C TYR A 47 2.30 -16.50 15.59
N LYS A 48 1.41 -16.20 16.53
CA LYS A 48 0.02 -16.64 16.50
C LYS A 48 -0.89 -15.43 16.39
N TRP A 49 -2.04 -15.62 15.79
CA TRP A 49 -3.09 -14.61 15.83
C TRP A 49 -3.42 -14.28 17.27
N PRO A 50 -3.43 -12.99 17.67
CA PRO A 50 -3.68 -12.61 19.05
C PRO A 50 -5.10 -12.98 19.47
N THR A 51 -5.22 -13.53 20.66
CA THR A 51 -6.53 -13.79 21.30
C THR A 51 -7.08 -12.57 21.99
N GLU A 52 -6.18 -11.64 22.37
CA GLU A 52 -6.48 -10.44 23.12
C GLU A 52 -5.56 -9.30 22.72
N ILE A 53 -6.07 -8.07 22.66
CA ILE A 53 -5.32 -6.83 22.50
C ILE A 53 -5.81 -5.85 23.56
N ALA A 54 -4.90 -5.28 24.34
CA ALA A 54 -5.20 -4.31 25.41
C ALA A 54 -6.31 -4.79 26.38
N GLY A 55 -6.30 -6.07 26.74
CA GLY A 55 -7.28 -6.65 27.67
C GLY A 55 -8.66 -6.96 27.08
N ARG A 56 -8.80 -6.83 25.75
CA ARG A 56 -10.06 -7.14 25.03
C ARG A 56 -9.85 -8.29 24.07
N ALA A 57 -10.79 -9.23 24.01
CA ALA A 57 -10.75 -10.32 23.05
C ALA A 57 -10.78 -9.77 21.60
N THR A 58 -9.96 -10.33 20.72
CA THR A 58 -9.85 -9.84 19.34
C THR A 58 -11.00 -10.28 18.44
N GLU A 59 -11.71 -11.35 18.78
CA GLU A 59 -12.73 -12.00 17.97
C GLU A 59 -12.24 -12.38 16.55
N LEU A 60 -10.92 -12.38 16.32
CA LEU A 60 -10.35 -12.74 15.01
C LEU A 60 -10.62 -14.20 14.68
N ALA A 61 -10.99 -14.45 13.45
CA ALA A 61 -11.09 -15.82 12.94
C ALA A 61 -9.69 -16.48 12.98
N GLY A 62 -9.57 -17.52 13.83
CA GLY A 62 -8.29 -18.20 14.05
C GLY A 62 -7.45 -17.63 15.18
N ALA A 63 -8.00 -16.80 16.09
CA ALA A 63 -7.32 -16.37 17.30
C ALA A 63 -6.63 -17.55 18.02
N GLY A 64 -5.36 -17.39 18.39
CA GLY A 64 -4.53 -18.43 19.00
C GLY A 64 -3.90 -19.44 18.03
N MET A 65 -4.31 -19.47 16.76
CA MET A 65 -3.70 -20.32 15.73
C MET A 65 -2.40 -19.67 15.20
N PRO A 66 -1.44 -20.47 14.72
CA PRO A 66 -0.25 -19.94 14.02
C PRO A 66 -0.66 -19.08 12.82
N ILE A 67 0.11 -18.03 12.55
CA ILE A 67 -0.03 -17.25 11.33
C ILE A 67 0.48 -18.12 10.16
N ALA A 68 -0.35 -18.30 9.14
CA ALA A 68 0.01 -19.05 7.94
C ALA A 68 1.07 -18.29 7.12
N THR A 69 1.81 -19.01 6.29
CA THR A 69 2.77 -18.40 5.36
C THR A 69 2.04 -17.38 4.46
N PRO A 70 2.47 -16.13 4.44
CA PRO A 70 1.85 -15.11 3.59
C PRO A 70 1.98 -15.44 2.10
N ALA A 71 0.95 -15.15 1.34
CA ALA A 71 0.96 -15.23 -0.13
C ALA A 71 1.90 -14.19 -0.76
N GLY A 72 2.10 -13.07 -0.07
CA GLY A 72 3.01 -12.01 -0.48
C GLY A 72 3.03 -10.86 0.51
N LEU A 73 3.89 -9.88 0.22
CA LEU A 73 3.94 -8.55 0.82
C LEU A 73 3.46 -7.54 -0.20
N VAL A 74 2.50 -6.70 0.18
CA VAL A 74 2.04 -5.57 -0.65
C VAL A 74 2.59 -4.28 -0.06
N ILE A 75 3.19 -3.44 -0.90
CA ILE A 75 3.70 -2.12 -0.54
C ILE A 75 2.69 -1.06 -1.00
N GLY A 76 2.22 -0.27 -0.05
CA GLY A 76 1.19 0.76 -0.25
C GLY A 76 1.73 2.15 -0.61
N GLY A 77 2.92 2.24 -1.19
CA GLY A 77 3.55 3.50 -1.60
C GLY A 77 4.66 3.97 -0.67
N ASP A 78 5.30 5.06 -1.07
CA ASP A 78 6.47 5.67 -0.45
C ASP A 78 7.61 4.66 -0.26
N MET A 79 8.03 4.08 -1.40
CA MET A 79 9.19 3.18 -1.46
C MET A 79 10.48 3.94 -1.11
N THR A 80 10.55 5.19 -1.57
CA THR A 80 11.70 6.08 -1.40
C THR A 80 11.32 7.30 -0.56
N ASP A 81 12.31 7.94 0.06
CA ASP A 81 12.09 9.13 0.88
C ASP A 81 11.80 10.38 0.03
N ASP A 82 12.56 10.57 -1.03
CA ASP A 82 12.39 11.74 -1.91
C ASP A 82 12.53 11.41 -3.41
N GLY A 83 12.34 10.17 -3.79
CA GLY A 83 12.52 9.68 -5.16
C GLY A 83 13.90 9.97 -5.72
N GLY A 84 14.87 10.31 -4.87
CA GLY A 84 16.16 10.83 -5.28
C GLY A 84 16.10 12.26 -5.83
N GLY A 85 15.03 13.03 -5.56
CA GLY A 85 14.80 14.35 -6.16
C GLY A 85 15.83 15.41 -5.85
N GLN A 86 16.59 15.26 -4.78
CA GLN A 86 17.72 16.14 -4.45
C GLN A 86 19.04 15.69 -5.07
N VAL A 87 19.06 14.58 -5.76
CA VAL A 87 20.25 13.96 -6.31
C VAL A 87 20.55 14.48 -7.70
N THR A 88 21.76 14.92 -7.91
CA THR A 88 22.18 15.55 -9.17
C THR A 88 22.75 14.57 -10.21
N MET A 89 23.03 13.33 -9.80
CA MET A 89 23.68 12.31 -10.63
C MET A 89 22.88 11.02 -10.71
N PRO A 90 22.78 10.38 -11.90
CA PRO A 90 22.05 9.12 -12.09
C PRO A 90 22.53 7.96 -11.21
N SER A 91 23.84 7.92 -10.92
CA SER A 91 24.45 6.90 -10.06
C SER A 91 24.07 7.02 -8.58
N GLU A 92 23.40 8.08 -8.23
CA GLU A 92 22.98 8.37 -6.87
C GLU A 92 21.52 7.94 -6.58
N GLY A 93 20.83 7.31 -7.52
CA GLY A 93 19.53 6.64 -7.33
C GLY A 93 19.58 5.50 -6.34
N THR A 94 20.32 5.71 -5.25
CA THR A 94 20.61 4.72 -4.21
C THR A 94 19.43 4.41 -3.34
N GLN A 95 18.39 5.28 -3.31
CA GLN A 95 17.16 5.03 -2.56
C GLN A 95 16.37 3.87 -3.17
N LEU A 96 16.12 3.91 -4.49
CA LEU A 96 15.46 2.79 -5.18
C LEU A 96 16.31 1.51 -5.11
N LEU A 97 17.63 1.64 -5.21
CA LEU A 97 18.54 0.50 -5.08
C LEU A 97 18.50 -0.10 -3.68
N GLN A 98 18.46 0.72 -2.63
CA GLN A 98 18.29 0.27 -1.25
C GLN A 98 16.94 -0.43 -1.07
N PHE A 99 15.86 0.17 -1.55
CA PHE A 99 14.54 -0.44 -1.52
C PHE A 99 14.54 -1.80 -2.21
N SER A 100 15.00 -1.88 -3.46
CA SER A 100 14.99 -3.11 -4.23
C SER A 100 15.88 -4.21 -3.61
N HIS A 101 16.99 -3.84 -2.98
CA HIS A 101 17.82 -4.81 -2.28
C HIS A 101 17.16 -5.38 -1.02
N ARG A 102 16.25 -4.63 -0.39
CA ARG A 102 15.56 -5.03 0.84
C ARG A 102 14.22 -5.70 0.56
N TYR A 103 13.42 -5.11 -0.32
CA TYR A 103 12.01 -5.48 -0.55
C TYR A 103 11.76 -6.22 -1.87
N GLN A 104 12.78 -6.68 -2.55
CA GLN A 104 12.62 -7.67 -3.62
C GLN A 104 12.77 -9.07 -3.04
N GLN A 105 11.92 -10.01 -3.48
CA GLN A 105 11.96 -11.39 -3.01
C GLN A 105 13.36 -12.00 -3.21
N GLY A 106 13.89 -12.59 -2.15
CA GLY A 106 15.22 -13.20 -2.18
C GLY A 106 15.45 -14.14 -1.02
N VAL A 107 16.73 -14.49 -0.82
CA VAL A 107 17.19 -15.32 0.30
C VAL A 107 18.18 -14.51 1.14
N GLY A 108 18.35 -14.88 2.40
CA GLY A 108 19.21 -14.18 3.34
C GLY A 108 18.42 -13.33 4.35
N GLU A 109 19.12 -12.76 5.33
CA GLU A 109 18.49 -12.02 6.41
C GLU A 109 18.15 -10.58 6.05
N ASP A 110 18.70 -10.09 4.94
CA ASP A 110 18.61 -8.71 4.47
C ASP A 110 17.58 -8.52 3.35
N ARG A 111 16.80 -9.56 3.03
CA ARG A 111 15.78 -9.55 1.98
C ARG A 111 14.46 -10.15 2.44
N VAL A 112 13.38 -9.66 1.89
CA VAL A 112 12.05 -10.25 2.07
C VAL A 112 11.99 -11.62 1.39
N HIS A 113 11.39 -12.62 2.06
CA HIS A 113 11.28 -13.99 1.54
C HIS A 113 9.99 -14.25 0.75
N PHE A 114 9.10 -13.29 0.66
CA PHE A 114 7.80 -13.37 -0.02
C PHE A 114 7.81 -12.61 -1.35
N PRO A 115 6.92 -12.96 -2.31
CA PRO A 115 6.64 -12.10 -3.45
C PRO A 115 6.24 -10.69 -2.99
N VAL A 116 6.78 -9.64 -3.61
CA VAL A 116 6.52 -8.25 -3.22
C VAL A 116 5.80 -7.53 -4.35
N TYR A 117 4.61 -7.02 -4.06
CA TYR A 117 3.77 -6.23 -4.95
C TYR A 117 3.91 -4.76 -4.58
N VAL A 118 4.47 -3.95 -5.47
CA VAL A 118 4.86 -2.57 -5.14
C VAL A 118 3.87 -1.53 -5.64
N GLY A 119 3.60 -0.52 -4.80
CA GLY A 119 2.82 0.66 -5.17
C GLY A 119 3.64 1.94 -5.02
N LEU A 120 3.16 3.01 -5.62
CA LEU A 120 3.76 4.34 -5.58
C LEU A 120 2.97 5.26 -4.65
N GLY A 121 3.66 6.01 -3.81
CA GLY A 121 3.09 7.04 -2.97
C GLY A 121 3.46 8.46 -3.44
N ASN A 122 3.26 9.45 -2.58
CA ASN A 122 3.57 10.83 -2.94
C ASN A 122 5.08 11.08 -2.96
N HIS A 123 5.86 10.49 -2.08
CA HIS A 123 7.32 10.61 -2.11
C HIS A 123 7.94 9.99 -3.36
N ASP A 124 7.26 9.05 -3.98
CA ASP A 124 7.67 8.46 -5.26
C ASP A 124 7.26 9.32 -6.47
N LEU A 125 6.14 10.08 -6.38
CA LEU A 125 5.53 10.79 -7.49
C LEU A 125 5.60 12.32 -7.39
N ASP A 126 5.57 12.91 -6.19
CA ASP A 126 5.40 14.34 -5.97
C ASP A 126 6.69 15.16 -5.99
N GLN A 127 7.80 14.56 -6.38
CA GLN A 127 9.09 15.24 -6.34
C GLN A 127 9.07 16.55 -7.13
N ASP A 128 9.25 17.67 -6.42
CA ASP A 128 9.19 19.03 -6.93
C ASP A 128 10.58 19.58 -7.33
N GLY A 129 11.58 18.72 -7.43
CA GLY A 129 12.91 19.11 -7.89
C GLY A 129 12.87 19.73 -9.28
N PRO A 130 13.87 20.54 -9.65
CA PRO A 130 13.90 21.14 -10.98
C PRO A 130 13.98 20.08 -12.08
N ALA A 131 13.14 20.21 -13.11
CA ALA A 131 13.25 19.38 -14.31
C ALA A 131 14.68 19.49 -14.90
N PRO A 132 15.24 18.42 -15.47
CA PRO A 132 14.61 17.13 -15.77
C PRO A 132 14.75 16.07 -14.65
N HIS A 133 15.29 16.40 -13.50
CA HIS A 133 15.66 15.43 -12.46
C HIS A 133 14.41 14.75 -11.87
N SER A 134 13.41 15.51 -11.45
CA SER A 134 12.16 14.99 -10.89
C SER A 134 11.45 14.04 -11.85
N ASP A 135 11.34 14.38 -13.14
CA ASP A 135 10.69 13.55 -14.14
C ASP A 135 11.42 12.23 -14.38
N ARG A 136 12.75 12.26 -14.30
CA ARG A 136 13.55 11.05 -14.46
C ARG A 136 13.32 10.07 -13.30
N TYR A 137 13.27 10.56 -12.06
CA TYR A 137 13.06 9.69 -10.90
C TYR A 137 11.66 9.11 -10.87
N ARG A 138 10.62 9.91 -11.16
CA ARG A 138 9.27 9.38 -11.33
C ARG A 138 9.22 8.27 -12.38
N ARG A 139 9.90 8.46 -13.51
CA ARG A 139 9.99 7.44 -14.56
C ARG A 139 10.72 6.20 -14.07
N GLU A 140 11.85 6.35 -13.39
CA GLU A 140 12.61 5.23 -12.85
C GLU A 140 11.79 4.39 -11.85
N LEU A 141 11.02 5.04 -10.99
CA LEU A 141 10.14 4.37 -10.03
C LEU A 141 8.96 3.69 -10.72
N ARG A 142 8.36 4.32 -11.73
CA ARG A 142 7.34 3.71 -12.58
C ARG A 142 7.89 2.54 -13.39
N ASP A 143 9.05 2.70 -14.01
CA ASP A 143 9.74 1.62 -14.72
C ASP A 143 10.04 0.43 -13.78
N TYR A 144 10.35 0.70 -12.52
CA TYR A 144 10.52 -0.35 -11.51
C TYR A 144 9.23 -1.13 -11.26
N VAL A 145 8.07 -0.47 -11.15
CA VAL A 145 6.75 -1.13 -11.04
C VAL A 145 6.49 -1.96 -12.29
N GLU A 146 6.68 -1.39 -13.48
CA GLU A 146 6.47 -2.07 -14.76
C GLU A 146 7.34 -3.34 -14.88
N ILE A 147 8.63 -3.24 -14.60
CA ILE A 147 9.58 -4.36 -14.67
C ILE A 147 9.19 -5.48 -13.70
N ASN A 148 8.67 -5.16 -12.54
CA ASN A 148 8.28 -6.16 -11.54
C ASN A 148 6.94 -6.82 -11.82
N HIS A 149 6.00 -6.12 -12.46
CA HIS A 149 4.59 -6.56 -12.50
C HIS A 149 3.98 -6.72 -13.89
N ARG A 150 4.46 -5.99 -14.92
CA ARG A 150 3.83 -6.04 -16.23
C ARG A 150 4.04 -7.38 -16.93
N PRO A 151 2.98 -8.16 -17.24
CA PRO A 151 3.10 -9.39 -18.03
C PRO A 151 3.37 -9.05 -19.50
N GLY A 152 3.91 -10.03 -20.24
CA GLY A 152 4.10 -9.91 -21.70
C GLY A 152 5.32 -9.11 -22.14
N LEU A 153 6.19 -8.68 -21.23
CA LEU A 153 7.52 -8.20 -21.57
C LEU A 153 8.37 -9.34 -22.12
N PHE A 154 9.48 -9.01 -22.79
CA PHE A 154 10.38 -10.01 -23.35
C PHE A 154 11.10 -10.87 -22.28
N PHE A 155 10.98 -10.53 -21.02
CA PHE A 155 11.40 -11.33 -19.87
C PHE A 155 10.20 -11.57 -18.94
N LYS A 156 10.33 -12.57 -18.07
CA LYS A 156 9.31 -12.83 -17.04
C LYS A 156 9.53 -11.88 -15.86
N PRO A 157 8.54 -11.05 -15.50
CA PRO A 157 8.60 -10.23 -14.30
C PRO A 157 8.83 -11.07 -13.03
N PRO A 158 9.53 -10.55 -12.03
CA PRO A 158 9.69 -11.22 -10.72
C PRO A 158 8.36 -11.62 -10.09
N VAL A 159 7.36 -10.73 -10.13
CA VAL A 159 6.02 -10.92 -9.56
C VAL A 159 4.97 -10.43 -10.55
N PRO A 160 4.63 -11.23 -11.58
CA PRO A 160 3.70 -10.81 -12.63
C PRO A 160 2.30 -10.57 -12.06
N ALA A 161 1.69 -9.47 -12.47
CA ALA A 161 0.27 -9.20 -12.29
C ALA A 161 -0.58 -10.03 -13.27
N ASP A 162 -1.85 -10.24 -12.95
CA ASP A 162 -2.80 -10.88 -13.88
C ASP A 162 -3.32 -9.87 -14.92
N ASN A 163 -3.50 -8.61 -14.51
CA ASN A 163 -3.86 -7.50 -15.39
C ASN A 163 -3.03 -6.25 -15.02
N TYR A 164 -2.57 -5.51 -16.03
CA TYR A 164 -1.69 -4.36 -15.87
C TYR A 164 -2.07 -3.26 -16.86
N ASP A 165 -2.22 -2.03 -16.36
CA ASP A 165 -2.43 -0.84 -17.19
C ASP A 165 -1.10 -0.16 -17.51
N PRO A 166 -0.61 -0.22 -18.76
CA PRO A 166 0.68 0.37 -19.12
C PRO A 166 0.69 1.91 -19.13
N GLU A 167 -0.47 2.57 -19.02
CA GLU A 167 -0.55 4.02 -18.96
C GLU A 167 -0.42 4.56 -17.54
N SER A 168 -1.10 3.93 -16.58
CA SER A 168 -1.12 4.36 -15.19
C SER A 168 -0.20 3.56 -14.26
N ASP A 169 0.27 2.40 -14.72
CA ASP A 169 0.98 1.37 -13.95
C ASP A 169 0.12 0.70 -12.86
N CYS A 170 -1.17 0.99 -12.79
CA CYS A 170 -2.09 0.26 -11.92
C CYS A 170 -2.20 -1.19 -12.37
N PHE A 171 -2.36 -2.09 -11.41
CA PHE A 171 -2.42 -3.51 -11.72
C PHE A 171 -3.28 -4.30 -10.74
N SER A 172 -3.71 -5.50 -11.15
CA SER A 172 -4.47 -6.41 -10.32
C SER A 172 -3.97 -7.84 -10.41
N TRP A 173 -4.25 -8.62 -9.39
CA TRP A 173 -3.92 -10.05 -9.32
C TRP A 173 -4.89 -10.79 -8.40
N ASP A 174 -4.91 -12.11 -8.52
CA ASP A 174 -5.78 -12.97 -7.74
C ASP A 174 -4.99 -13.88 -6.78
N TRP A 175 -5.46 -13.99 -5.54
CA TRP A 175 -5.02 -15.01 -4.59
C TRP A 175 -6.22 -15.83 -4.10
N GLY A 176 -6.32 -17.09 -4.54
CA GLY A 176 -7.30 -18.04 -4.00
C GLY A 176 -8.76 -17.56 -4.02
N GLY A 177 -9.16 -16.79 -5.03
CA GLY A 177 -10.48 -16.22 -5.20
C GLY A 177 -10.68 -14.86 -4.49
N LEU A 178 -9.63 -14.26 -3.99
CA LEU A 178 -9.55 -12.86 -3.57
C LEU A 178 -8.97 -12.06 -4.73
N HIS A 179 -9.65 -11.00 -5.16
CA HIS A 179 -9.14 -10.07 -6.16
C HIS A 179 -8.47 -8.87 -5.48
N LEU A 180 -7.27 -8.53 -5.90
CA LEU A 180 -6.43 -7.49 -5.30
C LEU A 180 -6.05 -6.47 -6.36
N VAL A 181 -6.14 -5.18 -6.03
CA VAL A 181 -5.91 -4.09 -6.97
C VAL A 181 -4.97 -3.04 -6.37
N GLN A 182 -3.87 -2.74 -7.05
CA GLN A 182 -2.94 -1.67 -6.70
C GLN A 182 -3.28 -0.40 -7.48
N LEU A 183 -3.56 0.70 -6.75
CA LEU A 183 -3.98 1.99 -7.29
C LEU A 183 -2.96 3.11 -7.06
N HIS A 184 -1.77 2.77 -6.59
CA HIS A 184 -0.68 3.70 -6.30
C HIS A 184 -1.08 4.78 -5.29
N ARG A 185 -0.86 6.07 -5.60
CA ARG A 185 -1.20 7.14 -4.69
C ARG A 185 -2.69 7.19 -4.38
N PHE A 186 -3.54 7.16 -5.39
CA PHE A 186 -4.98 6.90 -5.29
C PHE A 186 -5.61 6.67 -6.67
N GLY A 187 -6.70 5.93 -6.72
CA GLY A 187 -7.43 5.70 -7.96
C GLY A 187 -8.02 7.00 -8.53
N GLY A 188 -7.68 7.31 -9.78
CA GLY A 188 -8.10 8.54 -10.45
C GLY A 188 -7.11 9.69 -10.39
N ASP A 189 -5.93 9.48 -9.83
CA ASP A 189 -4.88 10.50 -9.76
C ASP A 189 -4.43 10.95 -11.17
N LYS A 190 -4.33 12.27 -11.35
CA LYS A 190 -3.89 12.94 -12.60
C LYS A 190 -2.77 13.93 -12.36
N SER A 191 -2.25 13.99 -11.15
CA SER A 191 -1.26 14.98 -10.78
C SER A 191 0.16 14.41 -10.78
N LYS A 192 1.13 15.30 -10.92
CA LYS A 192 2.57 14.95 -10.75
C LYS A 192 3.02 13.76 -11.62
N GLY A 193 2.53 13.67 -12.85
CA GLY A 193 2.87 12.59 -13.79
C GLY A 193 2.11 11.27 -13.59
N ALA A 194 1.19 11.20 -12.63
CA ALA A 194 0.25 10.10 -12.54
C ALA A 194 -0.80 10.15 -13.65
N VAL A 195 -1.36 9.00 -14.01
CA VAL A 195 -2.41 8.85 -15.02
C VAL A 195 -3.63 8.18 -14.39
N ASP A 196 -4.79 8.71 -14.71
CA ASP A 196 -6.08 8.20 -14.22
C ASP A 196 -6.33 6.76 -14.64
N CYS A 197 -6.45 5.86 -13.67
CA CYS A 197 -6.71 4.45 -13.91
C CYS A 197 -8.19 4.04 -13.76
N LEU A 198 -9.13 4.96 -13.52
CA LEU A 198 -10.53 4.58 -13.21
C LEU A 198 -11.24 3.87 -14.37
N THR A 199 -10.90 4.21 -15.62
CA THR A 199 -11.46 3.50 -16.78
C THR A 199 -10.97 2.05 -16.82
N TRP A 200 -9.68 1.84 -16.63
CA TRP A 200 -9.08 0.51 -16.53
C TRP A 200 -9.66 -0.25 -15.32
N LEU A 201 -9.76 0.37 -14.15
CA LEU A 201 -10.32 -0.25 -12.94
C LEU A 201 -11.73 -0.80 -13.17
N LYS A 202 -12.60 -0.02 -13.84
CA LYS A 202 -13.96 -0.48 -14.19
C LYS A 202 -13.96 -1.71 -15.09
N GLN A 203 -13.05 -1.74 -16.07
CA GLN A 203 -12.91 -2.89 -16.98
C GLN A 203 -12.35 -4.11 -16.26
N ASP A 204 -11.35 -3.91 -15.41
CA ASP A 204 -10.73 -4.93 -14.59
C ASP A 204 -11.76 -5.59 -13.67
N LEU A 205 -12.49 -4.80 -12.88
CA LEU A 205 -13.52 -5.31 -11.97
C LEU A 205 -14.66 -6.02 -12.70
N ALA A 206 -15.08 -5.51 -13.85
CA ALA A 206 -16.11 -6.17 -14.67
C ALA A 206 -15.66 -7.53 -15.18
N THR A 207 -14.39 -7.67 -15.52
CA THR A 207 -13.81 -8.90 -16.06
C THR A 207 -13.48 -9.90 -14.96
N SER A 208 -12.86 -9.43 -13.87
CA SER A 208 -12.22 -10.28 -12.87
C SER A 208 -13.05 -10.49 -11.60
N ALA A 209 -13.99 -9.59 -11.29
CA ALA A 209 -14.74 -9.61 -10.04
C ALA A 209 -16.27 -9.53 -10.19
N GLY A 210 -16.78 -9.68 -11.41
CA GLY A 210 -18.23 -9.68 -11.70
C GLY A 210 -19.02 -10.84 -11.06
N ASP A 211 -18.34 -11.86 -10.56
CA ASP A 211 -18.90 -12.99 -9.84
C ASP A 211 -19.19 -12.69 -8.34
N GLY A 212 -18.88 -11.49 -7.86
CA GLY A 212 -19.10 -11.06 -6.47
C GLY A 212 -18.02 -11.52 -5.50
N ARG A 213 -16.87 -12.00 -6.00
CA ARG A 213 -15.72 -12.32 -5.14
C ARG A 213 -15.29 -11.11 -4.33
N PRO A 214 -14.64 -11.30 -3.16
CA PRO A 214 -14.09 -10.20 -2.38
C PRO A 214 -12.95 -9.51 -3.11
N ILE A 215 -12.90 -8.18 -2.96
CA ILE A 215 -11.90 -7.30 -3.55
C ILE A 215 -11.21 -6.54 -2.42
N VAL A 216 -9.89 -6.44 -2.49
CA VAL A 216 -9.08 -5.56 -1.65
C VAL A 216 -8.39 -4.54 -2.54
N LEU A 217 -8.51 -3.26 -2.17
CA LEU A 217 -7.80 -2.17 -2.83
C LEU A 217 -6.58 -1.76 -2.01
N PHE A 218 -5.52 -1.40 -2.69
CA PHE A 218 -4.31 -0.83 -2.13
C PHE A 218 -4.08 0.53 -2.76
N GLN A 219 -3.95 1.56 -1.93
CA GLN A 219 -3.57 2.90 -2.36
C GLN A 219 -2.84 3.62 -1.23
N HIS A 220 -2.15 4.71 -1.54
CA HIS A 220 -1.36 5.40 -0.55
C HIS A 220 -2.20 6.36 0.30
N TYR A 221 -3.08 7.15 -0.31
CA TYR A 221 -3.97 8.06 0.40
C TYR A 221 -5.24 7.35 0.90
N GLY A 222 -5.65 7.69 2.13
CA GLY A 222 -6.91 7.25 2.72
C GLY A 222 -8.00 8.32 2.65
N TRP A 223 -9.05 8.12 3.43
CA TRP A 223 -10.14 9.09 3.64
C TRP A 223 -9.90 10.00 4.84
N ASP A 224 -8.83 9.77 5.58
CA ASP A 224 -8.44 10.58 6.73
C ASP A 224 -7.96 11.97 6.31
N PRO A 225 -8.13 12.96 7.20
CA PRO A 225 -7.63 14.30 6.99
C PRO A 225 -6.09 14.39 7.09
N PHE A 226 -5.54 15.57 6.82
CA PHE A 226 -4.11 15.86 6.99
C PHE A 226 -3.63 15.67 8.42
N SER A 227 -4.47 16.02 9.40
CA SER A 227 -4.17 15.80 10.82
C SER A 227 -4.88 14.56 11.33
N THR A 228 -4.22 13.85 12.24
CA THR A 228 -4.79 12.74 12.99
C THR A 228 -5.10 13.14 14.43
N GLU A 229 -5.05 14.43 14.77
CA GLU A 229 -5.32 14.93 16.12
C GLU A 229 -6.75 14.62 16.57
N ASP A 230 -7.70 14.66 15.64
CA ASP A 230 -9.11 14.37 15.89
C ASP A 230 -9.48 12.88 15.78
N TRP A 231 -8.47 12.00 15.66
CA TRP A 231 -8.70 10.56 15.61
C TRP A 231 -9.13 10.01 16.95
N ASP A 232 -10.32 9.41 17.00
CA ASP A 232 -10.84 8.70 18.17
C ASP A 232 -10.64 7.17 17.97
N PRO A 233 -9.65 6.55 18.65
CA PRO A 233 -9.39 5.12 18.51
C PRO A 233 -10.49 4.24 19.12
N GLU A 234 -11.31 4.74 20.05
CA GLU A 234 -12.40 3.97 20.66
C GLU A 234 -13.60 3.86 19.73
N ARG A 235 -13.89 4.94 19.01
CA ARG A 235 -14.97 4.99 18.02
C ARG A 235 -14.51 4.65 16.60
N SER A 236 -13.20 4.58 16.38
CA SER A 236 -12.59 4.41 15.04
C SER A 236 -13.13 5.42 14.03
N THR A 237 -13.11 6.71 14.39
CA THR A 237 -13.63 7.81 13.58
C THR A 237 -12.84 9.09 13.80
N PHE A 238 -13.04 10.06 12.91
CA PHE A 238 -12.63 11.46 13.10
C PHE A 238 -13.86 12.27 13.52
N ASP A 239 -13.68 13.11 14.51
CA ASP A 239 -14.73 14.08 14.88
C ASP A 239 -14.72 15.22 13.87
N GLU A 240 -15.77 15.27 13.05
CA GLU A 240 -15.98 16.33 12.08
C GLU A 240 -17.03 17.32 12.61
N GLU A 241 -16.58 18.50 13.02
CA GLU A 241 -17.47 19.64 13.28
C GLU A 241 -17.12 20.81 12.33
N GLY A 242 -18.13 21.41 11.73
CA GLY A 242 -17.96 22.60 10.88
C GLY A 242 -17.65 22.30 9.42
N SER A 243 -16.63 22.97 8.85
CA SER A 243 -16.27 22.85 7.42
C SER A 243 -15.59 21.54 7.05
N GLY A 244 -15.37 20.66 8.02
CA GLY A 244 -14.63 19.42 7.88
C GLY A 244 -13.10 19.61 7.74
N PRO A 245 -12.33 18.59 8.06
CA PRO A 245 -10.88 18.64 7.93
C PRO A 245 -10.44 18.62 6.46
N GLN A 246 -9.26 19.19 6.19
CA GLN A 246 -8.66 19.09 4.87
C GLN A 246 -8.19 17.66 4.60
N HIS A 247 -8.41 17.18 3.39
CA HIS A 247 -8.03 15.85 2.94
C HIS A 247 -6.88 15.92 1.92
N TRP A 248 -6.13 14.81 1.80
CA TRP A 248 -5.00 14.67 0.88
C TRP A 248 -5.40 14.70 -0.59
N TRP A 249 -6.62 14.33 -0.92
CA TRP A 249 -7.19 14.33 -2.26
C TRP A 249 -8.61 14.88 -2.25
N SER A 250 -9.09 15.34 -3.40
CA SER A 250 -10.36 16.04 -3.47
C SER A 250 -11.56 15.10 -3.23
N GLU A 251 -12.66 15.66 -2.73
CA GLU A 251 -13.93 14.94 -2.60
C GLU A 251 -14.43 14.43 -3.97
N ALA A 252 -14.18 15.19 -5.05
CA ALA A 252 -14.54 14.79 -6.40
C ALA A 252 -13.81 13.53 -6.84
N ASP A 253 -12.51 13.41 -6.53
CA ASP A 253 -11.72 12.23 -6.84
C ASP A 253 -12.17 11.02 -6.01
N ARG A 254 -12.45 11.21 -4.71
CA ARG A 254 -13.01 10.15 -3.87
C ARG A 254 -14.34 9.63 -4.39
N ARG A 255 -15.25 10.54 -4.78
CA ARG A 255 -16.54 10.16 -5.40
C ARG A 255 -16.36 9.43 -6.72
N ALA A 256 -15.37 9.82 -7.54
CA ALA A 256 -15.10 9.15 -8.81
C ALA A 256 -14.60 7.70 -8.59
N LEU A 257 -13.74 7.46 -7.61
CA LEU A 257 -13.33 6.13 -7.21
C LEU A 257 -14.53 5.31 -6.68
N LEU A 258 -15.33 5.88 -5.77
CA LEU A 258 -16.52 5.21 -5.24
C LEU A 258 -17.50 4.79 -6.35
N ALA A 259 -17.69 5.67 -7.35
CA ALA A 259 -18.52 5.36 -8.52
C ALA A 259 -17.90 4.28 -9.43
N ALA A 260 -16.57 4.13 -9.44
CA ALA A 260 -15.91 3.09 -10.21
C ALA A 260 -16.06 1.70 -9.58
N ILE A 261 -16.17 1.64 -8.25
CA ILE A 261 -16.28 0.38 -7.49
C ILE A 261 -17.71 0.06 -7.04
N ASP A 262 -18.68 0.90 -7.37
CA ASP A 262 -20.07 0.71 -6.97
C ASP A 262 -20.64 -0.62 -7.53
N GLY A 263 -21.30 -1.36 -6.67
CA GLY A 263 -21.87 -2.68 -6.99
C GLY A 263 -20.90 -3.85 -6.85
N TYR A 264 -19.60 -3.61 -6.64
CA TYR A 264 -18.62 -4.66 -6.39
C TYR A 264 -18.43 -4.93 -4.89
N ASN A 265 -17.89 -6.10 -4.58
CA ASN A 265 -17.69 -6.57 -3.20
C ASN A 265 -16.33 -6.12 -2.65
N VAL A 266 -16.09 -4.80 -2.57
CA VAL A 266 -14.88 -4.25 -1.95
C VAL A 266 -14.98 -4.41 -0.43
N ILE A 267 -14.09 -5.20 0.14
CA ILE A 267 -14.09 -5.56 1.57
C ILE A 267 -13.12 -4.74 2.41
N GLY A 268 -12.21 -4.00 1.79
CA GLY A 268 -11.29 -3.12 2.49
C GLY A 268 -10.34 -2.39 1.56
N VAL A 269 -9.82 -1.29 2.07
CA VAL A 269 -8.79 -0.48 1.44
C VAL A 269 -7.59 -0.41 2.39
N PHE A 270 -6.44 -0.89 1.94
CA PHE A 270 -5.19 -0.75 2.66
C PHE A 270 -4.45 0.48 2.16
N ARG A 271 -3.92 1.26 3.09
CA ARG A 271 -3.29 2.54 2.77
C ARG A 271 -2.11 2.88 3.67
N GLY A 272 -1.30 3.87 3.29
CA GLY A 272 -0.16 4.42 4.03
C GLY A 272 -0.31 5.89 4.36
N HIS A 273 0.75 6.65 4.18
CA HIS A 273 0.86 8.11 4.20
C HIS A 273 0.91 8.77 5.60
N GLN A 274 0.14 8.32 6.55
CA GLN A 274 0.18 8.80 7.94
C GLN A 274 1.08 7.88 8.77
N HIS A 275 2.23 8.36 9.19
CA HIS A 275 3.31 7.49 9.67
C HIS A 275 3.06 6.88 11.05
N GLU A 276 2.60 7.66 12.01
CA GLU A 276 2.69 7.33 13.42
C GLU A 276 1.57 6.41 13.93
N THR A 277 0.33 6.70 13.57
CA THR A 277 -0.84 6.07 14.19
C THR A 277 -1.40 4.94 13.34
N PRO A 278 -1.36 3.67 13.78
CA PRO A 278 -2.11 2.62 13.10
C PRO A 278 -3.61 2.88 13.25
N MET A 279 -4.36 2.72 12.17
CA MET A 279 -5.79 3.01 12.14
C MET A 279 -6.57 1.93 11.42
N ILE A 280 -7.75 1.63 11.95
CA ILE A 280 -8.82 0.92 11.24
C ILE A 280 -10.06 1.77 11.43
N TYR A 281 -10.58 2.33 10.36
CA TYR A 281 -11.77 3.18 10.41
C TYR A 281 -12.66 2.96 9.20
N ARG A 282 -13.88 3.47 9.26
CA ARG A 282 -14.85 3.33 8.19
C ARG A 282 -15.15 4.67 7.55
N GLY A 283 -14.92 4.77 6.22
CA GLY A 283 -15.22 5.95 5.42
C GLY A 283 -16.01 5.56 4.17
N ASP A 284 -17.09 6.28 3.87
CA ASP A 284 -17.96 6.06 2.70
C ASP A 284 -18.45 4.59 2.53
N GLY A 285 -18.59 3.88 3.65
CA GLY A 285 -19.02 2.48 3.65
C GLY A 285 -17.92 1.46 3.45
N LEU A 286 -16.67 1.89 3.30
CA LEU A 286 -15.48 1.04 3.17
C LEU A 286 -14.73 0.96 4.50
N ASP A 287 -14.13 -0.18 4.77
CA ASP A 287 -13.18 -0.33 5.87
C ASP A 287 -11.78 0.03 5.37
N LEU A 288 -11.14 1.01 6.01
CA LEU A 288 -9.81 1.49 5.70
C LEU A 288 -8.82 1.04 6.78
N LEU A 289 -7.70 0.47 6.36
CA LEU A 289 -6.71 -0.10 7.24
C LEU A 289 -5.34 0.53 6.96
N LYS A 290 -4.67 0.99 8.01
CA LYS A 290 -3.35 1.58 7.94
C LYS A 290 -2.46 1.05 9.06
N PRO A 291 -1.31 0.45 8.77
CA PRO A 291 -0.29 0.19 9.80
C PRO A 291 0.44 1.49 10.17
N LYS A 292 1.31 1.41 11.14
CA LYS A 292 2.38 2.36 11.34
C LYS A 292 3.36 2.28 10.17
N ALA A 293 4.07 3.37 9.87
CA ALA A 293 5.07 3.40 8.80
C ALA A 293 6.12 2.28 8.92
N ALA A 294 6.54 1.74 7.80
CA ALA A 294 7.50 0.62 7.78
C ALA A 294 8.89 1.03 8.28
N PHE A 295 9.36 2.25 7.98
CA PHE A 295 10.63 2.75 8.53
C PHE A 295 10.60 2.85 10.06
N MET A 296 9.43 2.96 10.68
CA MET A 296 9.20 2.90 12.12
C MET A 296 8.90 1.46 12.62
N GLY A 297 9.05 0.45 11.77
CA GLY A 297 8.83 -0.96 12.08
C GLY A 297 7.38 -1.45 11.94
N GLY A 298 6.48 -0.65 11.35
CA GLY A 298 5.06 -1.00 11.22
C GLY A 298 4.74 -1.84 9.99
N PHE A 299 3.83 -2.79 10.15
CA PHE A 299 3.18 -3.54 9.07
C PHE A 299 1.86 -4.14 9.55
N ALA A 300 1.03 -4.55 8.62
CA ALA A 300 -0.19 -5.30 8.92
C ALA A 300 -0.07 -6.75 8.44
N VAL A 301 -0.65 -7.66 9.20
CA VAL A 301 -0.93 -9.03 8.78
C VAL A 301 -2.43 -9.14 8.56
N ALA A 302 -2.82 -9.48 7.36
CA ALA A 302 -4.22 -9.65 7.00
C ALA A 302 -4.53 -11.11 6.68
N ARG A 303 -5.68 -11.59 7.13
CA ARG A 303 -6.24 -12.88 6.71
C ARG A 303 -7.67 -12.67 6.26
N ILE A 304 -7.92 -12.97 5.01
CA ILE A 304 -9.26 -12.93 4.42
C ILE A 304 -9.80 -14.34 4.38
N THR A 305 -10.88 -14.58 5.11
CA THR A 305 -11.56 -15.87 5.12
C THR A 305 -12.97 -15.73 4.55
N ARG A 306 -13.61 -16.83 4.17
CA ARG A 306 -15.05 -16.85 3.87
C ARG A 306 -15.82 -16.54 5.16
N GLY A 307 -15.98 -15.26 5.46
CA GLY A 307 -16.94 -14.77 6.43
C GLY A 307 -18.22 -14.38 5.71
N PHE A 308 -19.38 -14.67 6.32
CA PHE A 308 -20.67 -14.24 5.81
C PHE A 308 -20.75 -12.72 5.79
N PHE A 309 -20.60 -12.08 4.62
CA PHE A 309 -21.05 -10.72 4.45
C PHE A 309 -22.60 -10.73 4.44
N ARG A 310 -23.20 -10.37 5.58
CA ARG A 310 -24.60 -9.97 5.57
C ARG A 310 -24.69 -8.67 4.75
N ARG A 311 -25.12 -8.75 3.49
CA ARG A 311 -25.69 -7.59 2.81
C ARG A 311 -26.80 -7.06 3.72
N ARG A 312 -26.62 -5.89 4.34
CA ARG A 312 -27.78 -5.13 4.80
C ARG A 312 -28.52 -4.71 3.52
N ALA A 313 -29.65 -5.38 3.25
CA ALA A 313 -30.61 -4.90 2.29
C ALA A 313 -30.91 -3.44 2.64
N ARG A 314 -30.65 -2.52 1.72
CA ARG A 314 -31.22 -1.17 1.79
C ARG A 314 -32.73 -1.38 1.73
N GLY A 315 -33.41 -1.12 2.85
CA GLY A 315 -34.85 -0.99 2.86
C GLY A 315 -35.23 0.15 1.94
N SER A 316 -36.18 -0.14 1.08
CA SER A 316 -36.95 0.77 0.21
C SER A 316 -37.49 1.95 1.00
#